data_53b9df8d310c04ca9c79c2a2cffdbbe5
#
_entry.id   53b9df8d310c04ca9c79c2a2cffdbbe5
#
_cell.length_a   1.000
_cell.length_b   1.000
_cell.length_c   1.000
_cell.angle_alpha   90.00
_cell.angle_beta   90.00
_cell.angle_gamma   90.00
#
_symmetry.space_group_name_H-M   'P 1'
#
loop_
_entity.id
_entity.type
_entity.pdbx_description
1 polymer ?
#
loop_
_entity_poly.entity_id
_entity_poly.type
_entity_poly.pdbx_seq_one_letter_code
_entity_poly.pdbx_strand_id
1 'polypeptide(L)'
;MSSNNTELGAFFERRSFASFLSSSSSSSSFERQEAQLNPSKRTKFHNNNNNSYFSSASSRRRNHSHSRSPGDLFRALERPTKEGVDQSSKEDFSFSEMVEGGESPTSPLMQHGKDYDLVVIGGGSGGLAAAKEAAKHGAKVACFDFVKPSERGTTWGLGGTCVNVGCIPKKLMHQAGILGESFSDANAFGWTVDEKQKHDWGKMVTGIQDHIGSLNFGYRTALREKKVDYKNEYCSFVDANTVKGVNKRGVEKQYTFDKCVIAVGGRPSYLDVPGARELCITSDDVFSLENPPGKTLCVGASYISLETAGFLTALGYDTSVVVRSVFLRGFDAEIAKQIVGHMERHGTRMIRDTTPQKFEKTEDGKIKVEFKNTMFGNKFKEEFDTVVLAVGRDAVTEGLNLPAAGVEFNPKNGKIPCVDEQTNVSHIYAIGDVLDTRQELTPVAIKAGVRLAHRIFGDDGKPKLKMNYDLVPTTVFTPLEYGCVGMSEELAKETYGEENIESFLSYFKPLEWTVNHAAHDNGNMHREDNACFAKVVVNKADSDRVVGLHYLGPNAGEVTQGYAVAMKMNMTKQDLDDTVGIHPTVSEQFTTMSITRSSGEDPQSKGC
;
A
#
# COMPACT_ATOMS: atom_id res chain seq x y z
N MET A 1 9.66 -33.86 31.17
CA MET A 1 8.25 -33.64 30.83
C MET A 1 8.27 -32.78 29.60
N SER A 2 8.28 -33.46 28.50
CA SER A 2 8.39 -32.92 27.13
C SER A 2 7.21 -33.44 26.33
N SER A 3 6.91 -32.73 25.29
CA SER A 3 5.89 -33.05 24.26
C SER A 3 4.52 -32.40 24.46
N ASN A 4 4.33 -31.33 23.68
CA ASN A 4 3.12 -31.10 22.86
C ASN A 4 3.11 -29.64 22.38
N ASN A 5 3.86 -29.36 21.31
CA ASN A 5 3.76 -28.09 20.57
C ASN A 5 4.10 -28.31 19.08
N THR A 6 3.46 -29.29 18.44
CA THR A 6 3.73 -29.61 17.02
C THR A 6 2.47 -29.83 16.16
N GLU A 7 1.27 -29.56 16.67
CA GLU A 7 0.04 -29.81 15.87
C GLU A 7 -0.71 -28.55 15.40
N LEU A 8 -0.35 -27.35 15.84
CA LEU A 8 -1.04 -26.10 15.36
C LEU A 8 -0.50 -25.55 14.03
N GLY A 9 0.63 -26.03 13.55
CA GLY A 9 1.20 -25.59 12.27
C GLY A 9 0.60 -26.22 11.01
N ALA A 10 -0.13 -27.32 11.15
CA ALA A 10 -0.63 -28.10 10.00
C ALA A 10 -2.06 -27.74 9.53
N PHE A 11 -2.77 -26.87 10.24
CA PHE A 11 -4.17 -26.55 9.92
C PHE A 11 -4.33 -25.43 8.87
N PHE A 12 -3.27 -24.69 8.56
CA PHE A 12 -3.33 -23.58 7.62
C PHE A 12 -3.09 -23.96 6.14
N GLU A 13 -2.76 -25.20 5.82
CA GLU A 13 -2.34 -25.57 4.47
C GLU A 13 -3.43 -26.11 3.53
N ARG A 14 -4.67 -26.33 3.98
CA ARG A 14 -5.69 -26.93 3.11
C ARG A 14 -7.06 -26.32 3.27
N ARG A 15 -7.35 -25.19 2.64
CA ARG A 15 -8.67 -24.92 2.06
C ARG A 15 -8.58 -23.92 0.91
N SER A 16 -8.43 -24.49 -0.27
CA SER A 16 -8.71 -23.88 -1.56
C SER A 16 -10.17 -23.41 -1.62
N PHE A 17 -10.39 -22.14 -1.94
CA PHE A 17 -11.69 -21.56 -2.23
C PHE A 17 -12.27 -22.15 -3.52
N ALA A 18 -13.04 -23.21 -3.42
CA ALA A 18 -13.94 -23.64 -4.49
C ALA A 18 -15.11 -24.40 -3.89
N SER A 19 -16.27 -23.79 -3.89
CA SER A 19 -17.62 -24.36 -3.84
C SER A 19 -18.55 -23.65 -2.87
N PHE A 20 -19.30 -22.70 -3.38
CA PHE A 20 -20.67 -22.43 -2.93
C PHE A 20 -21.48 -21.93 -4.14
N LEU A 21 -22.01 -22.86 -4.88
CA LEU A 21 -23.15 -22.71 -5.76
C LEU A 21 -23.98 -23.98 -5.58
N SER A 22 -25.09 -23.88 -4.86
CA SER A 22 -26.37 -24.46 -5.25
C SER A 22 -27.33 -24.55 -4.05
N SER A 23 -28.59 -24.25 -4.38
CA SER A 23 -29.86 -24.55 -3.69
C SER A 23 -30.13 -23.74 -2.41
N SER A 24 -31.30 -23.17 -2.22
CA SER A 24 -32.66 -23.51 -2.68
C SER A 24 -33.63 -22.35 -2.42
N SER A 25 -34.64 -22.30 -3.23
CA SER A 25 -35.86 -21.52 -3.17
C SER A 25 -36.68 -21.75 -1.90
N SER A 26 -37.19 -20.68 -1.29
CA SER A 26 -38.55 -20.70 -0.72
C SER A 26 -39.08 -19.27 -0.56
N SER A 27 -40.25 -19.09 -1.11
CA SER A 27 -41.13 -17.93 -1.13
C SER A 27 -41.74 -17.66 0.24
N SER A 28 -41.82 -16.40 0.65
CA SER A 28 -42.98 -15.90 1.40
C SER A 28 -43.18 -14.39 1.17
N SER A 29 -44.34 -14.10 0.72
CA SER A 29 -44.99 -12.81 0.53
C SER A 29 -45.17 -12.07 1.86
N PHE A 30 -44.87 -10.75 1.88
CA PHE A 30 -45.53 -9.82 2.79
C PHE A 30 -45.86 -8.51 2.06
N GLU A 31 -47.10 -8.07 2.29
CA GLU A 31 -47.81 -7.01 1.63
C GLU A 31 -47.31 -5.60 1.91
N ARG A 32 -47.54 -4.72 0.96
CA ARG A 32 -47.44 -3.26 1.04
C ARG A 32 -48.53 -2.71 1.97
N GLN A 33 -48.17 -1.73 2.78
CA GLN A 33 -49.10 -0.68 3.18
C GLN A 33 -48.44 0.68 2.94
N GLU A 34 -49.02 1.40 1.99
CA GLU A 34 -48.84 2.84 1.79
C GLU A 34 -49.59 3.60 2.87
N ALA A 35 -48.96 4.58 3.46
CA ALA A 35 -49.65 5.63 4.21
C ALA A 35 -49.16 6.99 3.74
N GLN A 36 -50.04 7.64 2.98
CA GLN A 36 -49.98 9.05 2.63
C GLN A 36 -50.22 9.91 3.90
N LEU A 37 -49.45 10.97 4.09
CA LEU A 37 -49.84 12.12 4.88
C LEU A 37 -49.27 13.41 4.31
N ASN A 38 -50.19 14.32 4.06
CA ASN A 38 -50.14 15.63 3.42
C ASN A 38 -49.61 16.74 4.38
N PRO A 39 -49.10 17.87 3.86
CA PRO A 39 -48.43 18.90 4.65
C PRO A 39 -49.34 20.02 5.08
N SER A 40 -49.12 20.54 6.27
CA SER A 40 -49.29 21.98 6.63
C SER A 40 -49.33 22.20 8.13
N LYS A 41 -48.40 22.99 8.65
CA LYS A 41 -48.68 24.14 9.55
C LYS A 41 -47.36 24.83 9.93
N ARG A 42 -47.23 26.03 9.38
CA ARG A 42 -46.32 27.06 9.88
C ARG A 42 -46.81 27.55 11.26
N THR A 43 -45.87 27.68 12.18
CA THR A 43 -46.05 28.67 13.28
C THR A 43 -44.72 29.39 13.52
N LYS A 44 -44.79 30.69 13.33
CA LYS A 44 -43.75 31.68 13.69
C LYS A 44 -43.71 31.83 15.23
N PHE A 45 -42.53 31.93 15.79
CA PHE A 45 -42.35 32.68 17.04
C PHE A 45 -41.13 33.60 16.97
N HIS A 46 -41.35 34.76 17.58
CA HIS A 46 -40.59 35.99 17.51
C HIS A 46 -39.27 35.99 18.31
N ASN A 47 -38.38 36.81 17.80
CA ASN A 47 -37.25 37.45 18.48
C ASN A 47 -37.66 38.13 19.79
N ASN A 48 -36.82 38.10 20.80
CA ASN A 48 -36.58 39.26 21.64
C ASN A 48 -35.14 39.30 22.17
N ASN A 49 -34.50 40.41 21.82
CA ASN A 49 -33.28 40.95 22.42
C ASN A 49 -33.51 41.34 23.88
N ASN A 50 -32.46 41.29 24.72
CA ASN A 50 -31.99 42.47 25.47
C ASN A 50 -30.67 42.17 26.23
N ASN A 51 -29.69 42.88 25.83
CA ASN A 51 -28.70 43.76 26.48
C ASN A 51 -28.65 43.82 28.03
N SER A 52 -27.47 43.77 28.61
CA SER A 52 -26.67 44.90 29.05
C SER A 52 -25.96 44.74 30.42
N TYR A 53 -24.73 45.25 30.45
CA TYR A 53 -24.02 46.00 31.50
C TYR A 53 -23.47 45.24 32.71
N PHE A 54 -22.28 45.45 33.25
CA PHE A 54 -21.34 46.54 33.56
C PHE A 54 -20.05 45.90 34.09
N SER A 55 -18.91 46.28 33.74
CA SER A 55 -17.92 47.30 34.08
C SER A 55 -17.29 47.22 35.48
N SER A 56 -15.95 47.27 35.42
CA SER A 56 -14.99 48.00 36.27
C SER A 56 -14.70 47.49 37.68
N ALA A 57 -13.52 47.36 38.10
CA ALA A 57 -12.43 48.21 38.41
C ALA A 57 -11.47 47.61 39.46
N SER A 58 -10.19 47.69 39.16
CA SER A 58 -9.05 48.14 39.96
C SER A 58 -8.83 47.63 41.40
N SER A 59 -7.69 47.10 41.78
CA SER A 59 -6.46 47.74 42.18
C SER A 59 -5.57 46.88 43.09
N ARG A 60 -4.30 46.87 42.75
CA ARG A 60 -3.10 46.86 43.63
C ARG A 60 -2.99 45.90 44.81
N ARG A 61 -2.02 45.01 44.80
CA ARG A 61 -0.72 45.18 45.51
C ARG A 61 0.22 44.00 45.31
N ARG A 62 1.49 44.35 45.26
CA ARG A 62 2.74 43.54 45.14
C ARG A 62 2.85 42.44 46.18
N ASN A 63 3.43 41.29 45.77
CA ASN A 63 4.60 40.78 46.51
C ASN A 63 5.40 39.79 45.62
N HIS A 64 6.71 39.89 45.74
CA HIS A 64 7.75 39.14 45.05
C HIS A 64 7.72 37.64 45.38
N SER A 65 7.82 36.80 44.36
CA SER A 65 8.50 35.51 44.49
C SER A 65 9.09 35.14 43.12
N HIS A 66 10.34 34.74 43.14
CA HIS A 66 11.16 34.41 41.96
C HIS A 66 10.58 33.27 41.16
N SER A 67 10.22 33.53 39.91
CA SER A 67 9.99 32.48 38.90
C SER A 67 11.26 32.29 38.09
N ARG A 68 11.85 31.11 38.17
CA ARG A 68 12.92 30.63 37.25
C ARG A 68 12.27 30.39 35.89
N SER A 69 12.89 30.92 34.86
CA SER A 69 12.48 30.76 33.48
C SER A 69 12.80 29.34 32.94
N PRO A 70 12.08 28.83 31.92
CA PRO A 70 12.30 27.50 31.34
C PRO A 70 13.57 27.35 30.49
N GLY A 71 14.57 28.23 30.63
CA GLY A 71 15.78 28.26 29.81
C GLY A 71 16.93 27.34 30.28
N ASP A 72 16.84 26.73 31.47
CA ASP A 72 18.01 26.08 32.09
C ASP A 72 18.10 24.55 31.92
N LEU A 73 17.27 23.95 31.05
CA LEU A 73 17.31 22.50 30.84
C LEU A 73 18.07 22.05 29.58
N PHE A 74 18.74 22.96 28.86
CA PHE A 74 19.50 22.63 27.64
C PHE A 74 21.01 22.95 27.72
N ARG A 75 21.61 22.97 28.92
CA ARG A 75 23.05 23.13 29.08
C ARG A 75 23.66 21.94 29.81
N ALA A 76 23.76 20.81 29.18
CA ALA A 76 24.64 19.71 29.60
C ALA A 76 24.95 18.76 28.44
N LEU A 77 25.54 19.26 27.35
CA LEU A 77 26.31 18.46 26.38
C LEU A 77 27.31 19.42 25.71
N GLU A 78 28.30 19.86 26.46
CA GLU A 78 29.46 20.55 25.89
C GLU A 78 30.42 19.54 25.26
N ARG A 79 30.74 19.79 23.99
CA ARG A 79 31.81 19.11 23.25
C ARG A 79 33.17 19.59 23.77
N PRO A 80 34.21 18.74 23.83
CA PRO A 80 35.54 19.18 24.19
C PRO A 80 36.14 20.08 23.11
N THR A 81 36.71 21.18 23.53
CA THR A 81 37.45 22.17 22.74
C THR A 81 38.74 21.59 22.19
N LYS A 82 38.99 21.91 20.91
CA LYS A 82 40.28 21.66 20.26
C LYS A 82 41.35 22.61 20.85
N GLU A 83 42.37 22.07 21.45
CA GLU A 83 43.65 22.77 21.63
C GLU A 83 44.60 22.43 20.49
N GLY A 84 45.39 23.43 20.12
CA GLY A 84 46.15 23.52 18.91
C GLY A 84 47.28 22.52 18.75
N VAL A 85 47.53 22.16 17.51
CA VAL A 85 48.81 21.55 17.07
C VAL A 85 49.35 22.40 15.92
N ASP A 86 50.60 22.73 16.12
CA ASP A 86 51.54 23.57 15.37
C ASP A 86 51.69 23.09 13.91
N GLN A 87 51.80 24.08 12.97
CA GLN A 87 52.16 23.87 11.58
C GLN A 87 53.66 23.82 11.40
N SER A 88 54.22 22.63 11.13
CA SER A 88 55.44 22.51 10.32
C SER A 88 55.76 21.08 9.98
N SER A 89 55.53 20.70 8.76
CA SER A 89 56.39 19.90 7.85
C SER A 89 55.56 19.32 6.71
N LYS A 90 55.73 19.91 5.53
CA LYS A 90 55.35 19.34 4.24
C LYS A 90 56.34 18.21 3.97
N GLU A 91 55.87 16.97 3.90
CA GLU A 91 56.53 15.92 3.14
C GLU A 91 55.56 15.43 2.06
N ASP A 92 55.96 15.64 0.83
CA ASP A 92 55.34 15.10 -0.37
C ASP A 92 55.43 13.58 -0.34
N PHE A 93 54.33 12.89 -0.12
CA PHE A 93 54.18 11.47 -0.39
C PHE A 93 53.64 11.27 -1.79
N SER A 94 54.52 10.86 -2.70
CA SER A 94 54.18 10.41 -4.04
C SER A 94 53.42 9.07 -3.97
N PHE A 95 52.23 9.04 -4.55
CA PHE A 95 51.35 7.88 -4.61
C PHE A 95 51.71 7.01 -5.83
N SER A 96 52.94 6.45 -5.81
CA SER A 96 53.34 5.46 -6.80
C SER A 96 54.39 4.54 -6.16
N GLU A 97 53.92 3.48 -5.51
CA GLU A 97 54.64 2.23 -5.24
C GLU A 97 53.95 1.48 -4.11
N MET A 98 53.01 0.62 -4.47
CA MET A 98 52.60 -0.61 -3.79
C MET A 98 51.45 -1.24 -4.55
N VAL A 99 51.77 -1.71 -5.79
CA VAL A 99 51.02 -2.76 -6.43
C VAL A 99 51.94 -3.97 -6.50
N GLU A 100 52.15 -4.57 -5.34
CA GLU A 100 52.58 -5.98 -5.34
C GLU A 100 51.35 -6.85 -5.16
N GLY A 101 51.26 -7.84 -6.04
CA GLY A 101 50.15 -8.76 -6.21
C GLY A 101 49.74 -9.48 -4.92
N GLY A 102 48.66 -8.97 -4.32
CA GLY A 102 47.82 -9.77 -3.45
C GLY A 102 46.72 -10.36 -4.33
N GLU A 103 46.77 -11.63 -4.62
CA GLU A 103 45.62 -12.38 -5.11
C GLU A 103 44.47 -12.10 -4.18
N SER A 104 43.40 -11.47 -4.70
CA SER A 104 42.12 -11.35 -4.01
C SER A 104 41.74 -12.75 -3.54
N PRO A 105 41.39 -12.98 -2.26
CA PRO A 105 41.00 -14.30 -1.81
C PRO A 105 39.85 -14.75 -2.72
N THR A 106 40.10 -15.78 -3.50
CA THR A 106 39.09 -16.44 -4.32
C THR A 106 37.99 -16.87 -3.37
N SER A 107 36.81 -16.26 -3.53
CA SER A 107 35.65 -16.57 -2.70
C SER A 107 35.43 -18.09 -2.71
N PRO A 108 35.29 -18.76 -1.56
CA PRO A 108 35.03 -20.20 -1.50
C PRO A 108 33.79 -20.64 -2.27
N LEU A 109 32.96 -19.68 -2.69
CA LEU A 109 31.69 -19.90 -3.39
C LEU A 109 31.83 -20.30 -4.87
N MET A 110 32.99 -20.05 -5.52
CA MET A 110 33.19 -20.29 -6.95
C MET A 110 33.78 -21.69 -7.32
N GLN A 111 33.59 -22.71 -6.48
CA GLN A 111 34.14 -24.06 -6.78
C GLN A 111 33.30 -24.92 -7.73
N HIS A 112 32.12 -24.43 -8.19
CA HIS A 112 31.17 -25.22 -9.00
C HIS A 112 31.34 -25.11 -10.54
N GLY A 113 32.26 -24.26 -11.05
CA GLY A 113 32.51 -24.08 -12.47
C GLY A 113 31.39 -23.42 -13.29
N LYS A 114 30.41 -22.77 -12.61
CA LYS A 114 29.33 -22.01 -13.24
C LYS A 114 29.71 -20.54 -13.44
N ASP A 115 28.98 -19.83 -14.33
CA ASP A 115 29.21 -18.39 -14.57
C ASP A 115 28.89 -17.54 -13.36
N TYR A 116 27.85 -17.91 -12.56
CA TYR A 116 27.36 -17.18 -11.39
C TYR A 116 26.99 -18.11 -10.23
N ASP A 117 27.24 -17.66 -9.00
CA ASP A 117 26.74 -18.29 -7.79
C ASP A 117 25.23 -18.09 -7.67
N LEU A 118 24.73 -16.89 -8.10
CA LEU A 118 23.33 -16.54 -8.09
C LEU A 118 22.90 -15.83 -9.36
N VAL A 119 21.84 -16.31 -9.99
CA VAL A 119 21.05 -15.58 -10.98
C VAL A 119 19.77 -15.08 -10.33
N VAL A 120 19.47 -13.80 -10.48
CA VAL A 120 18.20 -13.19 -10.07
C VAL A 120 17.43 -12.77 -11.32
N ILE A 121 16.23 -13.28 -11.51
CA ILE A 121 15.35 -12.96 -12.64
C ILE A 121 14.28 -11.99 -12.17
N GLY A 122 14.42 -10.71 -12.53
CA GLY A 122 13.56 -9.60 -12.15
C GLY A 122 14.29 -8.58 -11.29
N GLY A 123 14.43 -7.36 -11.79
CA GLY A 123 15.06 -6.20 -11.14
C GLY A 123 14.06 -5.32 -10.39
N GLY A 124 12.98 -5.91 -9.85
CA GLY A 124 12.05 -5.26 -8.96
C GLY A 124 12.56 -5.21 -7.52
N SER A 125 11.71 -4.75 -6.60
CA SER A 125 12.06 -4.51 -5.19
C SER A 125 12.70 -5.72 -4.51
N GLY A 126 12.11 -6.91 -4.66
CA GLY A 126 12.62 -8.15 -4.07
C GLY A 126 13.94 -8.61 -4.72
N GLY A 127 13.98 -8.61 -6.06
CA GLY A 127 15.17 -9.07 -6.81
C GLY A 127 16.38 -8.18 -6.56
N LEU A 128 16.22 -6.85 -6.58
CA LEU A 128 17.30 -5.91 -6.24
C LEU A 128 17.82 -6.10 -4.82
N ALA A 129 16.92 -6.38 -3.87
CA ALA A 129 17.28 -6.63 -2.48
C ALA A 129 18.08 -7.94 -2.34
N ALA A 130 17.60 -9.03 -2.94
CA ALA A 130 18.26 -10.33 -2.92
C ALA A 130 19.64 -10.27 -3.60
N ALA A 131 19.73 -9.64 -4.78
CA ALA A 131 20.99 -9.53 -5.52
C ALA A 131 22.07 -8.76 -4.74
N LYS A 132 21.70 -7.62 -4.14
CA LYS A 132 22.63 -6.79 -3.36
C LYS A 132 23.07 -7.47 -2.07
N GLU A 133 22.17 -8.16 -1.39
CA GLU A 133 22.52 -8.88 -0.15
C GLU A 133 23.40 -10.10 -0.45
N ALA A 134 23.11 -10.89 -1.48
CA ALA A 134 23.98 -12.01 -1.88
C ALA A 134 25.39 -11.54 -2.26
N ALA A 135 25.49 -10.46 -3.03
CA ALA A 135 26.79 -9.88 -3.40
C ALA A 135 27.56 -9.34 -2.19
N LYS A 136 26.89 -8.81 -1.19
CA LYS A 136 27.49 -8.38 0.10
C LYS A 136 28.18 -9.56 0.83
N HIS A 137 27.65 -10.76 0.68
CA HIS A 137 28.21 -12.00 1.22
C HIS A 137 29.19 -12.69 0.29
N GLY A 138 29.66 -12.00 -0.75
CA GLY A 138 30.72 -12.46 -1.64
C GLY A 138 30.26 -13.29 -2.85
N ALA A 139 28.94 -13.51 -3.02
CA ALA A 139 28.43 -14.23 -4.15
C ALA A 139 28.63 -13.45 -5.47
N LYS A 140 29.00 -14.14 -6.56
CA LYS A 140 29.02 -13.59 -7.91
C LYS A 140 27.59 -13.63 -8.46
N VAL A 141 26.97 -12.46 -8.62
CA VAL A 141 25.54 -12.32 -8.92
C VAL A 141 25.30 -11.69 -10.28
N ALA A 142 24.39 -12.29 -11.07
CA ALA A 142 23.75 -11.62 -12.20
C ALA A 142 22.29 -11.27 -11.87
N CYS A 143 21.87 -10.04 -12.19
CA CYS A 143 20.49 -9.58 -12.06
C CYS A 143 19.94 -9.25 -13.45
N PHE A 144 18.97 -10.04 -13.91
CA PHE A 144 18.29 -9.86 -15.18
C PHE A 144 17.02 -9.03 -14.97
N ASP A 145 16.82 -8.01 -15.80
CA ASP A 145 15.59 -7.24 -15.79
C ASP A 145 15.24 -6.78 -17.22
N PHE A 146 13.98 -6.94 -17.59
CA PHE A 146 13.49 -6.56 -18.90
C PHE A 146 12.00 -6.23 -18.82
N VAL A 147 11.65 -4.99 -19.13
CA VAL A 147 10.27 -4.53 -19.14
C VAL A 147 9.69 -4.66 -20.54
N LYS A 148 8.72 -5.56 -20.72
CA LYS A 148 7.87 -5.57 -21.92
C LYS A 148 6.97 -4.35 -21.88
N PRO A 149 6.74 -3.65 -23.01
CA PRO A 149 5.77 -2.56 -23.06
C PRO A 149 4.39 -3.01 -22.58
N SER A 150 3.59 -2.06 -22.03
CA SER A 150 2.17 -2.27 -21.84
C SER A 150 1.44 -2.41 -23.17
N GLU A 151 0.15 -2.74 -23.15
CA GLU A 151 -0.68 -2.76 -24.38
C GLU A 151 -0.78 -1.36 -25.02
N ARG A 152 -0.51 -0.30 -24.24
CA ARG A 152 -0.44 1.09 -24.72
C ARG A 152 0.96 1.53 -25.13
N GLY A 153 1.95 0.67 -24.99
CA GLY A 153 3.36 0.94 -25.33
C GLY A 153 4.17 1.59 -24.22
N THR A 154 3.61 1.74 -23.02
CA THR A 154 4.33 2.30 -21.87
C THR A 154 5.46 1.39 -21.44
N THR A 155 6.66 1.96 -21.24
CA THR A 155 7.85 1.27 -20.76
C THR A 155 8.46 2.05 -19.60
N TRP A 156 9.28 1.38 -18.79
CA TRP A 156 9.96 2.01 -17.66
C TRP A 156 11.33 1.41 -17.37
N GLY A 157 12.02 1.99 -16.39
CA GLY A 157 13.38 1.60 -16.01
C GLY A 157 13.45 0.53 -14.93
N LEU A 158 14.67 0.28 -14.46
CA LEU A 158 14.97 -0.65 -13.37
C LEU A 158 14.29 -0.22 -12.06
N GLY A 159 13.75 -1.18 -11.30
CA GLY A 159 13.12 -0.94 -10.00
C GLY A 159 11.75 -1.62 -9.83
N GLY A 160 11.22 -2.20 -10.91
CA GLY A 160 9.96 -2.94 -10.91
C GLY A 160 8.71 -2.05 -10.83
N THR A 161 7.57 -2.68 -10.61
CA THR A 161 6.23 -2.06 -10.59
C THR A 161 6.12 -0.94 -9.56
N CYS A 162 6.53 -1.18 -8.33
CA CYS A 162 6.36 -0.23 -7.22
C CYS A 162 6.97 1.14 -7.52
N VAL A 163 8.19 1.18 -8.03
CA VAL A 163 8.91 2.42 -8.30
C VAL A 163 8.34 3.15 -9.51
N ASN A 164 8.01 2.43 -10.55
CA ASN A 164 7.74 3.02 -11.86
C ASN A 164 6.24 3.27 -12.11
N VAL A 165 5.40 2.30 -11.76
CA VAL A 165 3.97 2.25 -12.12
C VAL A 165 3.10 1.75 -10.94
N GLY A 166 3.50 2.02 -9.71
CA GLY A 166 2.80 1.56 -8.51
C GLY A 166 2.92 2.53 -7.33
N CYS A 167 3.52 2.06 -6.24
CA CYS A 167 3.53 2.73 -4.93
C CYS A 167 4.06 4.17 -4.99
N ILE A 168 5.17 4.42 -5.70
CA ILE A 168 5.83 5.73 -5.74
C ILE A 168 4.96 6.77 -6.46
N PRO A 169 4.63 6.61 -7.76
CA PRO A 169 3.78 7.59 -8.44
C PRO A 169 2.41 7.73 -7.78
N LYS A 170 1.80 6.62 -7.34
CA LYS A 170 0.51 6.61 -6.67
C LYS A 170 0.51 7.47 -5.40
N LYS A 171 1.52 7.30 -4.51
CA LYS A 171 1.60 8.08 -3.27
C LYS A 171 1.85 9.57 -3.56
N LEU A 172 2.60 9.90 -4.60
CA LEU A 172 2.83 11.29 -5.00
C LEU A 172 1.57 11.95 -5.58
N MET A 173 0.78 11.22 -6.38
CA MET A 173 -0.51 11.72 -6.87
C MET A 173 -1.56 11.82 -5.75
N HIS A 174 -1.58 10.88 -4.80
CA HIS A 174 -2.38 10.99 -3.59
C HIS A 174 -2.01 12.24 -2.77
N GLN A 175 -0.71 12.51 -2.59
CA GLN A 175 -0.26 13.73 -1.93
C GLN A 175 -0.71 15.01 -2.67
N ALA A 176 -0.72 14.99 -4.00
CA ALA A 176 -1.25 16.12 -4.78
C ALA A 176 -2.75 16.34 -4.50
N GLY A 177 -3.54 15.26 -4.36
CA GLY A 177 -4.94 15.33 -3.95
C GLY A 177 -5.11 15.92 -2.55
N ILE A 178 -4.34 15.44 -1.55
CA ILE A 178 -4.34 15.99 -0.18
C ILE A 178 -4.02 17.49 -0.17
N LEU A 179 -3.04 17.93 -0.98
CA LEU A 179 -2.71 19.35 -1.09
C LEU A 179 -3.87 20.18 -1.66
N GLY A 180 -4.65 19.61 -2.60
CA GLY A 180 -5.85 20.24 -3.14
C GLY A 180 -6.92 20.48 -2.06
N GLU A 181 -7.19 19.47 -1.23
CA GLU A 181 -8.11 19.60 -0.09
C GLU A 181 -7.59 20.60 0.96
N SER A 182 -6.28 20.68 1.16
CA SER A 182 -5.65 21.58 2.12
C SER A 182 -5.86 23.07 1.80
N PHE A 183 -6.23 23.43 0.56
CA PHE A 183 -6.61 24.82 0.25
C PHE A 183 -7.89 25.24 0.98
N SER A 184 -8.86 24.34 1.11
CA SER A 184 -10.06 24.61 1.93
C SER A 184 -9.72 24.74 3.42
N ASP A 185 -8.86 23.88 3.95
CA ASP A 185 -8.37 23.98 5.31
C ASP A 185 -7.62 25.31 5.53
N ALA A 186 -6.72 25.67 4.61
CA ALA A 186 -5.94 26.89 4.70
C ALA A 186 -6.84 28.15 4.81
N ASN A 187 -7.91 28.23 4.02
CA ASN A 187 -8.89 29.32 4.12
C ASN A 187 -9.53 29.37 5.50
N ALA A 188 -9.93 28.22 6.06
CA ALA A 188 -10.53 28.15 7.38
C ALA A 188 -9.57 28.62 8.50
N PHE A 189 -8.26 28.38 8.31
CA PHE A 189 -7.20 28.85 9.21
C PHE A 189 -6.71 30.28 8.92
N GLY A 190 -7.40 31.04 8.06
CA GLY A 190 -7.13 32.46 7.81
C GLY A 190 -6.11 32.76 6.72
N TRP A 191 -5.65 31.76 5.97
CA TRP A 191 -4.85 32.00 4.77
C TRP A 191 -5.74 32.49 3.62
N THR A 192 -5.30 33.49 2.88
CA THR A 192 -5.99 33.89 1.66
C THR A 192 -5.55 32.98 0.52
N VAL A 193 -6.45 32.15 0.06
CA VAL A 193 -6.24 31.24 -1.07
C VAL A 193 -7.28 31.59 -2.14
N ASP A 194 -6.87 31.70 -3.41
CA ASP A 194 -7.79 31.99 -4.51
C ASP A 194 -8.90 30.92 -4.56
N GLU A 195 -10.15 31.36 -4.82
CA GLU A 195 -11.32 30.46 -4.85
C GLU A 195 -11.25 29.39 -5.94
N LYS A 196 -10.48 29.64 -7.01
CA LYS A 196 -10.34 28.72 -8.15
C LYS A 196 -8.90 28.27 -8.35
N GLN A 197 -8.51 27.28 -7.58
CA GLN A 197 -7.23 26.62 -7.81
C GLN A 197 -7.30 25.77 -9.09
N LYS A 198 -6.25 25.86 -9.90
CA LYS A 198 -6.11 25.01 -11.09
C LYS A 198 -4.94 24.05 -10.90
N HIS A 199 -5.24 22.77 -11.03
CA HIS A 199 -4.22 21.72 -11.04
C HIS A 199 -3.61 21.59 -12.44
N ASP A 200 -2.27 21.58 -12.52
CA ASP A 200 -1.53 21.33 -13.74
C ASP A 200 -1.05 19.87 -13.75
N TRP A 201 -1.78 19.03 -14.47
CA TRP A 201 -1.48 17.62 -14.62
C TRP A 201 -0.09 17.38 -15.22
N GLY A 202 0.28 18.09 -16.29
CA GLY A 202 1.55 17.90 -16.98
C GLY A 202 2.75 18.22 -16.08
N LYS A 203 2.66 19.30 -15.30
CA LYS A 203 3.69 19.65 -14.31
C LYS A 203 3.84 18.58 -13.23
N MET A 204 2.73 18.06 -12.69
CA MET A 204 2.75 17.00 -11.70
C MET A 204 3.39 15.73 -12.26
N VAL A 205 2.93 15.26 -13.42
CA VAL A 205 3.45 14.04 -14.06
C VAL A 205 4.94 14.19 -14.38
N THR A 206 5.37 15.32 -14.94
CA THR A 206 6.79 15.58 -15.22
C THR A 206 7.64 15.45 -13.96
N GLY A 207 7.25 16.11 -12.86
CA GLY A 207 7.99 16.05 -11.60
C GLY A 207 8.05 14.62 -11.01
N ILE A 208 6.98 13.85 -11.14
CA ILE A 208 6.93 12.45 -10.71
C ILE A 208 7.86 11.57 -11.58
N GLN A 209 7.82 11.74 -12.91
CA GLN A 209 8.64 10.94 -13.83
C GLN A 209 10.13 11.27 -13.69
N ASP A 210 10.50 12.54 -13.45
CA ASP A 210 11.87 12.95 -13.15
C ASP A 210 12.39 12.26 -11.87
N HIS A 211 11.57 12.25 -10.82
CA HIS A 211 11.90 11.52 -9.58
C HIS A 211 12.09 10.02 -9.84
N ILE A 212 11.18 9.37 -10.57
CA ILE A 212 11.29 7.95 -10.94
C ILE A 212 12.58 7.70 -11.74
N GLY A 213 12.91 8.57 -12.69
CA GLY A 213 14.15 8.51 -13.46
C GLY A 213 15.40 8.54 -12.57
N SER A 214 15.40 9.39 -11.53
CA SER A 214 16.49 9.46 -10.56
C SER A 214 16.62 8.16 -9.74
N LEU A 215 15.50 7.56 -9.34
CA LEU A 215 15.50 6.25 -8.65
C LEU A 215 16.03 5.12 -9.55
N ASN A 216 15.61 5.09 -10.81
CA ASN A 216 16.13 4.09 -11.77
C ASN A 216 17.65 4.21 -11.96
N PHE A 217 18.18 5.44 -12.01
CA PHE A 217 19.61 5.68 -12.05
C PHE A 217 20.31 5.21 -10.77
N GLY A 218 19.75 5.54 -9.61
CA GLY A 218 20.26 5.14 -8.30
C GLY A 218 20.37 3.61 -8.15
N TYR A 219 19.36 2.86 -8.62
CA TYR A 219 19.40 1.38 -8.58
C TYR A 219 20.52 0.81 -9.46
N ARG A 220 20.73 1.35 -10.66
CA ARG A 220 21.85 0.92 -11.52
C ARG A 220 23.20 1.19 -10.87
N THR A 221 23.36 2.34 -10.25
CA THR A 221 24.56 2.71 -9.51
C THR A 221 24.81 1.76 -8.34
N ALA A 222 23.76 1.50 -7.53
CA ALA A 222 23.85 0.60 -6.39
C ALA A 222 24.22 -0.85 -6.78
N LEU A 223 23.70 -1.38 -7.90
CA LEU A 223 24.11 -2.69 -8.42
C LEU A 223 25.58 -2.71 -8.80
N ARG A 224 26.06 -1.68 -9.51
CA ARG A 224 27.46 -1.54 -9.91
C ARG A 224 28.41 -1.46 -8.71
N GLU A 225 28.07 -0.65 -7.69
CA GLU A 225 28.85 -0.53 -6.45
C GLU A 225 28.96 -1.86 -5.68
N LYS A 226 27.88 -2.66 -5.72
CA LYS A 226 27.86 -4.02 -5.15
C LYS A 226 28.45 -5.08 -6.06
N LYS A 227 29.00 -4.71 -7.22
CA LYS A 227 29.57 -5.64 -8.22
C LYS A 227 28.56 -6.70 -8.72
N VAL A 228 27.26 -6.36 -8.71
CA VAL A 228 26.22 -7.18 -9.33
C VAL A 228 26.21 -6.92 -10.84
N ASP A 229 26.28 -7.97 -11.62
CA ASP A 229 26.25 -7.91 -13.08
C ASP A 229 24.82 -7.70 -13.59
N TYR A 230 24.44 -6.44 -13.86
CA TYR A 230 23.11 -6.10 -14.35
C TYR A 230 22.96 -6.41 -15.84
N LYS A 231 21.95 -7.22 -16.18
CA LYS A 231 21.61 -7.62 -17.55
C LYS A 231 20.23 -7.05 -17.93
N ASN A 232 20.17 -6.10 -18.84
CA ASN A 232 18.91 -5.67 -19.44
C ASN A 232 18.54 -6.64 -20.58
N GLU A 233 18.15 -7.83 -20.19
CA GLU A 233 17.88 -8.97 -21.07
C GLU A 233 16.63 -9.71 -20.61
N TYR A 234 15.78 -10.11 -21.55
CA TYR A 234 14.66 -11.00 -21.28
C TYR A 234 15.19 -12.39 -20.99
N CYS A 235 14.92 -12.89 -19.79
CA CYS A 235 15.50 -14.14 -19.29
C CYS A 235 14.50 -15.30 -19.37
N SER A 236 14.96 -16.48 -19.79
CA SER A 236 14.18 -17.72 -19.77
C SER A 236 15.07 -18.93 -19.44
N PHE A 237 14.50 -19.96 -18.82
CA PHE A 237 15.23 -21.19 -18.52
C PHE A 237 15.47 -22.01 -19.78
N VAL A 238 16.68 -22.56 -19.89
CA VAL A 238 17.08 -23.59 -20.86
C VAL A 238 17.00 -24.96 -20.20
N ASP A 239 17.46 -25.05 -18.96
CA ASP A 239 17.39 -26.19 -18.05
C ASP A 239 17.42 -25.69 -16.59
N ALA A 240 17.49 -26.60 -15.61
CA ALA A 240 17.49 -26.28 -14.20
C ALA A 240 18.70 -25.45 -13.72
N ASN A 241 19.80 -25.39 -14.47
CA ASN A 241 21.01 -24.65 -14.11
C ASN A 241 21.48 -23.65 -15.17
N THR A 242 20.70 -23.46 -16.25
CA THR A 242 21.04 -22.59 -17.36
C THR A 242 19.90 -21.68 -17.74
N VAL A 243 20.15 -20.37 -17.81
CA VAL A 243 19.22 -19.40 -18.39
C VAL A 243 19.77 -18.84 -19.70
N LYS A 244 18.84 -18.43 -20.56
CA LYS A 244 19.09 -17.66 -21.77
C LYS A 244 18.62 -16.24 -21.58
N GLY A 245 19.49 -15.26 -21.76
CA GLY A 245 19.18 -13.86 -21.86
C GLY A 245 19.06 -13.38 -23.29
N VAL A 246 18.05 -12.57 -23.62
CA VAL A 246 17.85 -11.96 -24.93
C VAL A 246 17.78 -10.44 -24.75
N ASN A 247 18.72 -9.71 -25.32
CA ASN A 247 18.75 -8.26 -25.20
C ASN A 247 17.80 -7.56 -26.20
N LYS A 248 17.67 -6.24 -26.09
CA LYS A 248 16.82 -5.42 -26.99
C LYS A 248 17.18 -5.53 -28.48
N ARG A 249 18.39 -6.00 -28.84
CA ARG A 249 18.83 -6.22 -30.21
C ARG A 249 18.57 -7.64 -30.70
N GLY A 250 17.93 -8.48 -29.89
CA GLY A 250 17.70 -9.90 -30.22
C GLY A 250 18.93 -10.79 -30.07
N VAL A 251 20.02 -10.29 -29.49
CA VAL A 251 21.23 -11.12 -29.27
C VAL A 251 20.96 -12.02 -28.07
N GLU A 252 21.16 -13.33 -28.28
CA GLU A 252 20.98 -14.36 -27.27
C GLU A 252 22.31 -14.76 -26.65
N LYS A 253 22.31 -15.00 -25.34
CA LYS A 253 23.45 -15.59 -24.61
C LYS A 253 22.95 -16.49 -23.50
N GLN A 254 23.62 -17.61 -23.28
CA GLN A 254 23.36 -18.51 -22.17
C GLN A 254 24.29 -18.20 -21.00
N TYR A 255 23.79 -18.45 -19.80
CA TYR A 255 24.48 -18.24 -18.52
C TYR A 255 24.18 -19.41 -17.59
N THR A 256 25.19 -19.96 -16.97
CA THR A 256 25.08 -21.05 -16.02
C THR A 256 25.10 -20.52 -14.59
N PHE A 257 24.38 -21.16 -13.68
CA PHE A 257 24.25 -20.72 -12.27
C PHE A 257 24.21 -21.90 -11.30
N ASP A 258 24.64 -21.64 -10.05
CA ASP A 258 24.46 -22.58 -8.94
C ASP A 258 23.07 -22.44 -8.34
N LYS A 259 22.60 -21.20 -8.08
CA LYS A 259 21.27 -20.89 -7.51
C LYS A 259 20.54 -19.83 -8.32
N CYS A 260 19.21 -19.89 -8.29
CA CYS A 260 18.36 -18.92 -8.99
C CYS A 260 17.25 -18.39 -8.06
N VAL A 261 16.95 -17.07 -8.18
CA VAL A 261 15.80 -16.43 -7.56
C VAL A 261 14.91 -15.84 -8.63
N ILE A 262 13.66 -16.29 -8.69
CA ILE A 262 12.61 -15.77 -9.56
C ILE A 262 11.90 -14.63 -8.81
N ALA A 263 11.99 -13.40 -9.32
CA ALA A 263 11.47 -12.19 -8.72
C ALA A 263 10.77 -11.28 -9.76
N VAL A 264 10.09 -11.90 -10.72
CA VAL A 264 9.52 -11.23 -11.90
C VAL A 264 8.25 -10.41 -11.60
N GLY A 265 7.65 -10.60 -10.42
CA GLY A 265 6.46 -9.85 -10.01
C GLY A 265 5.22 -10.18 -10.83
N GLY A 266 4.28 -9.22 -10.87
CA GLY A 266 3.01 -9.34 -11.60
C GLY A 266 2.72 -8.14 -12.49
N ARG A 267 1.82 -8.32 -13.47
CA ARG A 267 1.30 -7.28 -14.37
C ARG A 267 -0.23 -7.20 -14.26
N PRO A 268 -0.85 -6.05 -14.56
CA PRO A 268 -2.31 -5.91 -14.55
C PRO A 268 -2.98 -6.91 -15.49
N SER A 269 -4.07 -7.52 -15.01
CA SER A 269 -4.92 -8.38 -15.82
C SER A 269 -5.91 -7.54 -16.64
N TYR A 270 -6.31 -8.04 -17.80
CA TYR A 270 -7.33 -7.43 -18.65
C TYR A 270 -8.64 -8.22 -18.57
N LEU A 271 -9.75 -7.52 -18.77
CA LEU A 271 -11.05 -8.17 -18.95
C LEU A 271 -11.09 -8.88 -20.30
N ASP A 272 -11.67 -10.07 -20.31
CA ASP A 272 -11.98 -10.80 -21.55
C ASP A 272 -13.32 -10.31 -22.12
N VAL A 273 -13.35 -9.03 -22.54
CA VAL A 273 -14.49 -8.41 -23.21
C VAL A 273 -14.00 -7.58 -24.39
N PRO A 274 -14.80 -7.45 -25.47
CA PRO A 274 -14.40 -6.72 -26.68
C PRO A 274 -13.97 -5.28 -26.38
N GLY A 275 -12.83 -4.87 -26.93
CA GLY A 275 -12.28 -3.52 -26.81
C GLY A 275 -11.49 -3.25 -25.54
N ALA A 276 -11.43 -4.18 -24.57
CA ALA A 276 -10.74 -3.96 -23.31
C ALA A 276 -9.24 -3.74 -23.49
N ARG A 277 -8.56 -4.61 -24.24
CA ARG A 277 -7.12 -4.50 -24.49
C ARG A 277 -6.77 -3.34 -25.43
N GLU A 278 -7.64 -3.06 -26.39
CA GLU A 278 -7.39 -2.08 -27.44
C GLU A 278 -7.64 -0.63 -26.98
N LEU A 279 -8.52 -0.40 -26.02
CA LEU A 279 -8.98 0.93 -25.67
C LEU A 279 -8.67 1.34 -24.23
N CYS A 280 -8.68 0.40 -23.29
CA CYS A 280 -8.45 0.70 -21.89
C CYS A 280 -6.97 0.80 -21.54
N ILE A 281 -6.68 1.54 -20.49
CA ILE A 281 -5.37 1.60 -19.84
C ILE A 281 -5.39 0.83 -18.53
N THR A 282 -4.22 0.66 -17.92
CA THR A 282 -4.07 0.05 -16.61
C THR A 282 -3.21 0.92 -15.68
N SER A 283 -2.90 0.43 -14.49
CA SER A 283 -1.92 1.08 -13.62
C SER A 283 -0.52 1.21 -14.26
N ASP A 284 -0.20 0.41 -15.28
CA ASP A 284 1.07 0.53 -16.00
C ASP A 284 1.17 1.80 -16.84
N ASP A 285 0.02 2.44 -17.12
CA ASP A 285 -0.08 3.56 -18.05
C ASP A 285 -0.48 4.88 -17.36
N VAL A 286 -1.37 4.83 -16.36
CA VAL A 286 -2.04 6.01 -15.78
C VAL A 286 -1.07 7.04 -15.21
N PHE A 287 0.06 6.61 -14.65
CA PHE A 287 1.02 7.50 -13.98
C PHE A 287 1.94 8.26 -14.93
N SER A 288 1.88 7.97 -16.21
CA SER A 288 2.69 8.63 -17.27
C SER A 288 1.85 9.24 -18.39
N LEU A 289 0.54 9.41 -18.17
CA LEU A 289 -0.33 10.08 -19.14
C LEU A 289 0.14 11.52 -19.37
N GLU A 290 0.45 11.87 -20.60
CA GLU A 290 0.89 13.22 -20.99
C GLU A 290 -0.22 14.27 -20.82
N ASN A 291 -1.46 13.86 -21.09
CA ASN A 291 -2.65 14.71 -20.98
C ASN A 291 -3.51 14.31 -19.77
N PRO A 292 -4.27 15.25 -19.20
CA PRO A 292 -5.25 14.94 -18.18
C PRO A 292 -6.21 13.84 -18.60
N PRO A 293 -6.57 12.91 -17.70
CA PRO A 293 -7.39 11.75 -18.05
C PRO A 293 -8.85 12.09 -18.38
N GLY A 294 -9.33 13.30 -18.08
CA GLY A 294 -10.71 13.72 -18.32
C GLY A 294 -11.72 12.92 -17.48
N LYS A 295 -12.93 12.73 -18.01
CA LYS A 295 -13.95 11.88 -17.38
C LYS A 295 -13.49 10.44 -17.38
N THR A 296 -13.24 9.91 -16.18
CA THR A 296 -12.55 8.63 -16.01
C THR A 296 -13.42 7.55 -15.38
N LEU A 297 -13.38 6.34 -15.94
CA LEU A 297 -13.95 5.14 -15.36
C LEU A 297 -12.83 4.24 -14.81
N CYS A 298 -12.83 3.95 -13.51
CA CYS A 298 -12.03 2.90 -12.90
C CYS A 298 -12.84 1.61 -12.82
N VAL A 299 -12.34 0.52 -13.40
CA VAL A 299 -13.01 -0.78 -13.43
C VAL A 299 -12.37 -1.71 -12.42
N GLY A 300 -13.13 -2.10 -11.38
CA GLY A 300 -12.69 -2.96 -10.30
C GLY A 300 -12.94 -2.36 -8.93
N ALA A 301 -12.77 -3.15 -7.90
CA ALA A 301 -13.07 -2.77 -6.52
C ALA A 301 -11.89 -3.01 -5.56
N SER A 302 -10.69 -3.22 -6.11
CA SER A 302 -9.45 -3.36 -5.33
C SER A 302 -8.92 -2.00 -4.88
N TYR A 303 -7.92 -2.03 -4.00
CA TYR A 303 -7.26 -0.81 -3.54
C TYR A 303 -6.66 0.02 -4.70
N ILE A 304 -6.15 -0.61 -5.78
CA ILE A 304 -5.62 0.10 -6.95
C ILE A 304 -6.71 0.95 -7.62
N SER A 305 -7.92 0.40 -7.79
CA SER A 305 -9.05 1.12 -8.37
C SER A 305 -9.48 2.29 -7.51
N LEU A 306 -9.66 2.06 -6.19
CA LEU A 306 -10.13 3.09 -5.27
C LEU A 306 -9.09 4.20 -5.04
N GLU A 307 -7.80 3.84 -4.95
CA GLU A 307 -6.71 4.81 -4.85
C GLU A 307 -6.62 5.68 -6.11
N THR A 308 -6.72 5.05 -7.30
CA THR A 308 -6.71 5.78 -8.58
C THR A 308 -7.91 6.71 -8.68
N ALA A 309 -9.11 6.22 -8.40
CA ALA A 309 -10.32 7.05 -8.41
C ALA A 309 -10.23 8.17 -7.36
N GLY A 310 -9.67 7.86 -6.18
CA GLY A 310 -9.53 8.80 -5.08
C GLY A 310 -8.67 10.01 -5.43
N PHE A 311 -7.44 9.80 -5.93
CA PHE A 311 -6.61 10.93 -6.29
C PHE A 311 -7.15 11.69 -7.51
N LEU A 312 -7.78 11.02 -8.49
CA LEU A 312 -8.38 11.70 -9.64
C LEU A 312 -9.54 12.60 -9.20
N THR A 313 -10.44 12.10 -8.34
CA THR A 313 -11.54 12.91 -7.79
C THR A 313 -11.00 14.11 -6.99
N ALA A 314 -9.99 13.88 -6.13
CA ALA A 314 -9.38 14.95 -5.32
C ALA A 314 -8.67 16.02 -6.18
N LEU A 315 -8.21 15.66 -7.38
CA LEU A 315 -7.65 16.59 -8.38
C LEU A 315 -8.71 17.27 -9.25
N GLY A 316 -10.01 16.99 -9.02
CA GLY A 316 -11.14 17.64 -9.70
C GLY A 316 -11.62 16.97 -10.99
N TYR A 317 -11.24 15.71 -11.27
CA TYR A 317 -11.72 14.97 -12.43
C TYR A 317 -13.04 14.25 -12.14
N ASP A 318 -13.98 14.26 -13.10
CA ASP A 318 -15.20 13.44 -13.05
C ASP A 318 -14.84 11.96 -13.08
N THR A 319 -14.95 11.31 -11.92
CA THR A 319 -14.46 9.96 -11.74
C THR A 319 -15.55 9.00 -11.27
N SER A 320 -15.62 7.86 -11.95
CA SER A 320 -16.55 6.77 -11.62
C SER A 320 -15.79 5.49 -11.33
N VAL A 321 -16.29 4.68 -10.39
CA VAL A 321 -15.82 3.32 -10.13
C VAL A 321 -16.94 2.34 -10.43
N VAL A 322 -16.69 1.35 -11.29
CA VAL A 322 -17.63 0.25 -11.52
C VAL A 322 -17.20 -1.01 -10.80
N VAL A 323 -18.12 -1.58 -10.03
CA VAL A 323 -17.86 -2.76 -9.18
C VAL A 323 -18.91 -3.85 -9.41
N ARG A 324 -18.43 -5.08 -9.56
CA ARG A 324 -19.28 -6.26 -9.76
C ARG A 324 -19.98 -6.73 -8.49
N SER A 325 -19.32 -6.60 -7.33
CA SER A 325 -19.81 -7.17 -6.07
C SER A 325 -19.35 -6.34 -4.86
N VAL A 326 -18.29 -6.74 -4.16
CA VAL A 326 -17.81 -6.11 -2.92
C VAL A 326 -16.54 -5.30 -3.14
N PHE A 327 -16.40 -4.21 -2.40
CA PHE A 327 -15.20 -3.39 -2.36
C PHE A 327 -14.17 -3.99 -1.39
N LEU A 328 -12.88 -3.80 -1.68
CA LEU A 328 -11.75 -4.16 -0.84
C LEU A 328 -11.86 -5.58 -0.24
N ARG A 329 -12.15 -6.57 -1.11
CA ARG A 329 -12.24 -7.97 -0.67
C ARG A 329 -10.98 -8.39 0.11
N GLY A 330 -11.19 -9.00 1.29
CA GLY A 330 -10.10 -9.43 2.18
C GLY A 330 -9.67 -8.39 3.21
N PHE A 331 -10.23 -7.18 3.14
CA PHE A 331 -10.12 -6.17 4.19
C PHE A 331 -11.38 -6.20 5.09
N ASP A 332 -11.33 -5.44 6.20
CA ASP A 332 -12.49 -5.28 7.09
C ASP A 332 -13.67 -4.65 6.33
N ALA A 333 -14.81 -5.33 6.36
CA ALA A 333 -15.98 -4.96 5.53
C ALA A 333 -16.63 -3.65 5.97
N GLU A 334 -16.64 -3.37 7.27
CA GLU A 334 -17.20 -2.14 7.83
C GLU A 334 -16.37 -0.93 7.37
N ILE A 335 -15.05 -1.03 7.45
CA ILE A 335 -14.15 0.04 7.02
C ILE A 335 -14.20 0.21 5.50
N ALA A 336 -14.26 -0.87 4.74
CA ALA A 336 -14.44 -0.80 3.29
C ALA A 336 -15.70 -0.02 2.90
N LYS A 337 -16.81 -0.21 3.64
CA LYS A 337 -18.05 0.54 3.44
C LYS A 337 -17.89 2.03 3.76
N GLN A 338 -17.15 2.36 4.82
CA GLN A 338 -16.90 3.76 5.20
C GLN A 338 -16.02 4.48 4.18
N ILE A 339 -14.94 3.84 3.68
CA ILE A 339 -14.11 4.38 2.60
C ILE A 339 -14.96 4.74 1.40
N VAL A 340 -15.80 3.81 0.94
CA VAL A 340 -16.65 4.02 -0.23
C VAL A 340 -17.66 5.14 0.01
N GLY A 341 -18.28 5.17 1.20
CA GLY A 341 -19.21 6.24 1.58
C GLY A 341 -18.54 7.63 1.62
N HIS A 342 -17.31 7.70 2.15
CA HIS A 342 -16.52 8.92 2.13
C HIS A 342 -16.22 9.37 0.70
N MET A 343 -15.74 8.47 -0.16
CA MET A 343 -15.43 8.78 -1.57
C MET A 343 -16.68 9.27 -2.33
N GLU A 344 -17.86 8.68 -2.09
CA GLU A 344 -19.11 9.11 -2.71
C GLU A 344 -19.51 10.52 -2.28
N ARG A 345 -19.42 10.82 -0.99
CA ARG A 345 -19.70 12.17 -0.48
C ARG A 345 -18.76 13.23 -1.03
N HIS A 346 -17.52 12.83 -1.38
CA HIS A 346 -16.49 13.69 -1.96
C HIS A 346 -16.45 13.68 -3.50
N GLY A 347 -17.49 13.11 -4.15
CA GLY A 347 -17.71 13.26 -5.60
C GLY A 347 -17.31 12.07 -6.46
N THR A 348 -16.75 10.99 -5.91
CA THR A 348 -16.52 9.77 -6.68
C THR A 348 -17.83 9.01 -6.90
N ARG A 349 -18.22 8.77 -8.13
CA ARG A 349 -19.46 8.01 -8.45
C ARG A 349 -19.24 6.51 -8.39
N MET A 350 -20.04 5.77 -7.61
CA MET A 350 -19.97 4.31 -7.50
C MET A 350 -21.08 3.63 -8.32
N ILE A 351 -20.72 2.86 -9.33
CA ILE A 351 -21.62 2.06 -10.18
C ILE A 351 -21.59 0.61 -9.68
N ARG A 352 -22.50 0.30 -8.76
CA ARG A 352 -22.55 -0.99 -8.05
C ARG A 352 -23.23 -2.08 -8.86
N ASP A 353 -22.91 -3.33 -8.51
CA ASP A 353 -23.53 -4.55 -9.08
C ASP A 353 -23.55 -4.54 -10.60
N THR A 354 -22.45 -4.09 -11.21
CA THR A 354 -22.39 -3.80 -12.64
C THR A 354 -21.04 -4.27 -13.21
N THR A 355 -21.11 -4.82 -14.43
CA THR A 355 -19.92 -5.22 -15.18
C THR A 355 -19.93 -4.58 -16.58
N PRO A 356 -18.78 -4.11 -17.07
CA PRO A 356 -18.64 -3.73 -18.46
C PRO A 356 -18.72 -4.99 -19.35
N GLN A 357 -19.38 -4.83 -20.50
CA GLN A 357 -19.60 -5.90 -21.48
C GLN A 357 -18.88 -5.64 -22.80
N LYS A 358 -18.62 -4.37 -23.11
CA LYS A 358 -17.98 -3.95 -24.36
C LYS A 358 -17.42 -2.54 -24.21
N PHE A 359 -16.32 -2.28 -24.88
CA PHE A 359 -15.72 -0.97 -25.06
C PHE A 359 -15.64 -0.65 -26.55
N GLU A 360 -16.08 0.54 -26.95
CA GLU A 360 -16.08 1.00 -28.35
C GLU A 360 -15.51 2.42 -28.42
N LYS A 361 -14.67 2.68 -29.39
CA LYS A 361 -14.17 4.04 -29.66
C LYS A 361 -15.25 4.83 -30.38
N THR A 362 -15.56 6.03 -29.93
CA THR A 362 -16.48 6.96 -30.56
C THR A 362 -15.77 7.82 -31.62
N GLU A 363 -16.53 8.53 -32.46
CA GLU A 363 -15.96 9.40 -33.49
C GLU A 363 -15.18 10.58 -32.93
N ASP A 364 -15.57 11.09 -31.75
CA ASP A 364 -14.89 12.15 -31.02
C ASP A 364 -13.73 11.64 -30.14
N GLY A 365 -13.40 10.33 -30.25
CA GLY A 365 -12.23 9.73 -29.62
C GLY A 365 -12.44 9.21 -28.20
N LYS A 366 -13.65 9.33 -27.62
CA LYS A 366 -14.01 8.78 -26.31
C LYS A 366 -14.18 7.27 -26.35
N ILE A 367 -14.38 6.69 -25.18
CA ILE A 367 -14.64 5.26 -24.98
C ILE A 367 -16.09 5.10 -24.52
N LYS A 368 -16.93 4.56 -25.38
CA LYS A 368 -18.29 4.16 -25.05
C LYS A 368 -18.27 2.78 -24.41
N VAL A 369 -18.78 2.69 -23.17
CA VAL A 369 -18.83 1.46 -22.39
C VAL A 369 -20.27 0.96 -22.32
N GLU A 370 -20.48 -0.29 -22.72
CA GLU A 370 -21.74 -0.99 -22.47
C GLU A 370 -21.66 -1.73 -21.15
N PHE A 371 -22.60 -1.45 -20.25
CA PHE A 371 -22.71 -2.05 -18.93
C PHE A 371 -23.87 -3.02 -18.84
N LYS A 372 -23.74 -4.02 -17.97
CA LYS A 372 -24.83 -4.89 -17.53
C LYS A 372 -24.87 -4.94 -16.00
N ASN A 373 -26.03 -4.57 -15.43
CA ASN A 373 -26.27 -4.77 -14.01
C ASN A 373 -26.41 -6.28 -13.72
N THR A 374 -25.70 -6.76 -12.71
CA THR A 374 -25.60 -8.20 -12.38
C THR A 374 -26.82 -8.71 -11.62
N MET A 375 -27.56 -7.83 -10.92
CA MET A 375 -28.75 -8.19 -10.15
C MET A 375 -30.00 -8.18 -11.03
N PHE A 376 -30.20 -7.12 -11.82
CA PHE A 376 -31.44 -6.90 -12.59
C PHE A 376 -31.29 -7.23 -14.09
N GLY A 377 -30.04 -7.42 -14.56
CA GLY A 377 -29.78 -7.77 -15.96
C GLY A 377 -29.95 -6.64 -16.98
N ASN A 378 -30.43 -5.46 -16.56
CA ASN A 378 -30.59 -4.31 -17.44
C ASN A 378 -29.23 -3.80 -17.94
N LYS A 379 -29.24 -3.28 -19.19
CA LYS A 379 -28.07 -2.72 -19.85
C LYS A 379 -28.21 -1.22 -20.00
N PHE A 380 -27.08 -0.52 -19.93
CA PHE A 380 -26.99 0.90 -20.27
C PHE A 380 -25.62 1.19 -20.88
N LYS A 381 -25.47 2.38 -21.46
CA LYS A 381 -24.21 2.82 -22.08
C LYS A 381 -23.82 4.19 -21.56
N GLU A 382 -22.54 4.42 -21.46
CA GLU A 382 -21.99 5.73 -21.07
C GLU A 382 -20.62 5.94 -21.71
N GLU A 383 -20.23 7.20 -21.91
CA GLU A 383 -18.98 7.59 -22.56
C GLU A 383 -18.02 8.22 -21.56
N PHE A 384 -16.74 7.85 -21.70
CA PHE A 384 -15.63 8.30 -20.86
C PHE A 384 -14.46 8.73 -21.74
N ASP A 385 -13.65 9.65 -21.24
CA ASP A 385 -12.40 10.04 -21.91
C ASP A 385 -11.32 8.98 -21.65
N THR A 386 -11.31 8.40 -20.45
CA THR A 386 -10.34 7.37 -20.04
C THR A 386 -11.02 6.22 -19.29
N VAL A 387 -10.58 4.99 -19.54
CA VAL A 387 -10.98 3.80 -18.77
C VAL A 387 -9.75 3.11 -18.22
N VAL A 388 -9.68 2.97 -16.90
CA VAL A 388 -8.59 2.31 -16.17
C VAL A 388 -9.04 0.94 -15.67
N LEU A 389 -8.42 -0.14 -16.14
CA LEU A 389 -8.70 -1.49 -15.65
C LEU A 389 -7.84 -1.78 -14.40
N ALA A 390 -8.50 -2.17 -13.31
CA ALA A 390 -7.88 -2.58 -12.06
C ALA A 390 -8.56 -3.84 -11.51
N VAL A 391 -8.63 -4.88 -12.37
CA VAL A 391 -9.44 -6.09 -12.16
C VAL A 391 -8.66 -7.29 -11.63
N GLY A 392 -7.38 -7.11 -11.37
CA GLY A 392 -6.46 -8.12 -10.84
C GLY A 392 -5.06 -7.98 -11.41
N ARG A 393 -4.19 -8.89 -10.99
CA ARG A 393 -2.80 -8.98 -11.46
C ARG A 393 -2.42 -10.45 -11.59
N ASP A 394 -1.67 -10.78 -12.65
CA ASP A 394 -1.14 -12.11 -12.91
C ASP A 394 0.38 -12.09 -12.83
N ALA A 395 0.98 -13.19 -12.36
CA ALA A 395 2.43 -13.30 -12.26
C ALA A 395 3.06 -13.38 -13.67
N VAL A 396 4.21 -12.70 -13.87
CA VAL A 396 4.89 -12.62 -15.17
C VAL A 396 5.80 -13.84 -15.40
N THR A 397 5.23 -15.03 -15.27
CA THR A 397 5.94 -16.30 -15.48
C THR A 397 5.82 -16.86 -16.89
N GLU A 398 4.86 -16.34 -17.66
CA GLU A 398 4.76 -16.64 -19.09
C GLU A 398 6.05 -16.27 -19.81
N GLY A 399 6.60 -17.22 -20.57
CA GLY A 399 7.85 -17.04 -21.31
C GLY A 399 9.14 -17.20 -20.49
N LEU A 400 9.06 -17.44 -19.17
CA LEU A 400 10.23 -17.90 -18.39
C LEU A 400 10.65 -19.34 -18.71
N ASN A 401 9.77 -20.12 -19.35
CA ASN A 401 9.99 -21.54 -19.64
C ASN A 401 10.24 -22.37 -18.37
N LEU A 402 9.44 -22.14 -17.33
CA LEU A 402 9.54 -22.84 -16.04
C LEU A 402 9.58 -24.37 -16.15
N PRO A 403 8.82 -25.01 -17.08
CA PRO A 403 8.88 -26.47 -17.28
C PRO A 403 10.27 -27.00 -17.64
N ALA A 404 11.11 -26.24 -18.39
CA ALA A 404 12.48 -26.65 -18.71
C ALA A 404 13.37 -26.75 -17.47
N ALA A 405 13.08 -25.95 -16.43
CA ALA A 405 13.76 -26.01 -15.13
C ALA A 405 13.07 -26.98 -14.15
N GLY A 406 11.95 -27.59 -14.52
CA GLY A 406 11.15 -28.45 -13.64
C GLY A 406 10.40 -27.70 -12.53
N VAL A 407 10.25 -26.38 -12.64
CA VAL A 407 9.56 -25.55 -11.63
C VAL A 407 8.05 -25.62 -11.81
N GLU A 408 7.35 -25.99 -10.75
CA GLU A 408 5.88 -26.01 -10.69
C GLU A 408 5.31 -24.59 -10.55
N PHE A 409 4.18 -24.35 -11.20
CA PHE A 409 3.46 -23.09 -11.12
C PHE A 409 1.96 -23.29 -11.36
N ASN A 410 1.15 -22.34 -10.87
CA ASN A 410 -0.29 -22.34 -11.12
C ASN A 410 -0.58 -21.84 -12.55
N PRO A 411 -1.12 -22.64 -13.45
CA PRO A 411 -1.34 -22.25 -14.84
C PRO A 411 -2.40 -21.16 -15.04
N LYS A 412 -3.24 -20.88 -14.01
CA LYS A 412 -4.32 -19.88 -14.11
C LYS A 412 -3.82 -18.45 -13.90
N ASN A 413 -2.83 -18.28 -13.00
CA ASN A 413 -2.36 -16.95 -12.59
C ASN A 413 -0.81 -16.81 -12.62
N GLY A 414 -0.11 -17.87 -13.07
CA GLY A 414 1.35 -17.88 -13.16
C GLY A 414 2.09 -17.95 -11.81
N LYS A 415 1.39 -18.01 -10.67
CA LYS A 415 2.01 -18.02 -9.35
C LYS A 415 2.79 -19.30 -9.06
N ILE A 416 3.89 -19.16 -8.29
CA ILE A 416 4.79 -20.26 -7.94
C ILE A 416 4.56 -20.64 -6.48
N PRO A 417 4.15 -21.90 -6.19
CA PRO A 417 4.06 -22.40 -4.82
C PRO A 417 5.46 -22.59 -4.24
N CYS A 418 5.69 -22.10 -3.02
CA CYS A 418 6.97 -22.19 -2.33
C CYS A 418 6.80 -22.46 -0.84
N VAL A 419 7.77 -23.18 -0.29
CA VAL A 419 7.95 -23.32 1.15
C VAL A 419 9.22 -22.55 1.54
N ASP A 420 9.11 -21.55 2.41
CA ASP A 420 10.24 -20.69 2.80
C ASP A 420 11.00 -20.10 1.60
N GLU A 421 10.27 -19.64 0.59
CA GLU A 421 10.76 -19.11 -0.68
C GLU A 421 11.43 -20.15 -1.61
N GLN A 422 11.55 -21.42 -1.22
CA GLN A 422 12.09 -22.49 -2.06
C GLN A 422 10.99 -23.14 -2.90
N THR A 423 11.22 -23.32 -4.20
CA THR A 423 10.33 -24.04 -5.11
C THR A 423 10.46 -25.57 -4.92
N ASN A 424 9.74 -26.35 -5.71
CA ASN A 424 9.96 -27.81 -5.78
C ASN A 424 11.35 -28.20 -6.30
N VAL A 425 12.11 -27.27 -6.90
CA VAL A 425 13.51 -27.45 -7.34
C VAL A 425 14.45 -26.82 -6.30
N SER A 426 15.25 -27.63 -5.62
CA SER A 426 15.98 -27.29 -4.38
C SER A 426 16.91 -26.09 -4.46
N HIS A 427 17.41 -25.70 -5.64
CA HIS A 427 18.31 -24.57 -5.84
C HIS A 427 17.65 -23.40 -6.58
N ILE A 428 16.33 -23.49 -6.84
CA ILE A 428 15.52 -22.42 -7.43
C ILE A 428 14.53 -21.91 -6.39
N TYR A 429 14.49 -20.61 -6.21
CA TYR A 429 13.67 -19.91 -5.24
C TYR A 429 12.78 -18.89 -5.95
N ALA A 430 11.70 -18.45 -5.27
CA ALA A 430 10.88 -17.35 -5.75
C ALA A 430 10.54 -16.39 -4.61
N ILE A 431 10.41 -15.08 -4.90
CA ILE A 431 10.09 -14.04 -3.92
C ILE A 431 9.17 -12.97 -4.51
N GLY A 432 8.44 -12.29 -3.63
CA GLY A 432 7.54 -11.19 -3.99
C GLY A 432 6.26 -11.66 -4.66
N ASP A 433 5.70 -10.81 -5.53
CA ASP A 433 4.37 -10.98 -6.09
C ASP A 433 4.19 -12.21 -7.00
N VAL A 434 5.27 -12.90 -7.33
CA VAL A 434 5.23 -14.17 -8.07
C VAL A 434 4.84 -15.36 -7.18
N LEU A 435 4.94 -15.21 -5.84
CA LEU A 435 4.57 -16.26 -4.89
C LEU A 435 3.06 -16.49 -4.85
N ASP A 436 2.66 -17.75 -4.71
CA ASP A 436 1.27 -18.08 -4.43
C ASP A 436 0.93 -17.80 -2.95
N THR A 437 -0.30 -17.34 -2.69
CA THR A 437 -0.87 -17.14 -1.35
C THR A 437 -0.11 -16.20 -0.40
N ARG A 438 0.73 -15.28 -0.90
CA ARG A 438 1.46 -14.29 -0.09
C ARG A 438 1.03 -12.85 -0.40
N GLN A 439 1.29 -11.94 0.56
CA GLN A 439 0.97 -10.52 0.39
C GLN A 439 1.84 -9.89 -0.71
N GLU A 440 1.20 -9.27 -1.70
CA GLU A 440 1.83 -8.56 -2.81
C GLU A 440 2.24 -7.14 -2.39
N LEU A 441 3.24 -7.06 -1.49
CA LEU A 441 3.71 -5.81 -0.91
C LEU A 441 5.22 -5.64 -1.07
N THR A 442 5.63 -4.45 -1.48
CA THR A 442 7.05 -4.11 -1.68
C THR A 442 7.95 -4.40 -0.47
N PRO A 443 7.59 -4.01 0.78
CA PRO A 443 8.44 -4.31 1.94
C PRO A 443 8.53 -5.81 2.24
N VAL A 444 7.50 -6.58 1.93
CA VAL A 444 7.49 -8.05 2.04
C VAL A 444 8.49 -8.65 1.07
N ALA A 445 8.43 -8.26 -0.20
CA ALA A 445 9.37 -8.73 -1.24
C ALA A 445 10.82 -8.39 -0.91
N ILE A 446 11.10 -7.15 -0.44
CA ILE A 446 12.43 -6.71 -0.02
C ILE A 446 12.95 -7.58 1.12
N LYS A 447 12.15 -7.74 2.19
CA LYS A 447 12.56 -8.47 3.38
C LYS A 447 12.73 -9.96 3.11
N ALA A 448 11.87 -10.56 2.29
CA ALA A 448 12.02 -11.94 1.82
C ALA A 448 13.33 -12.11 1.03
N GLY A 449 13.63 -11.21 0.09
CA GLY A 449 14.86 -11.23 -0.69
C GLY A 449 16.13 -11.12 0.16
N VAL A 450 16.17 -10.18 1.11
CA VAL A 450 17.31 -10.03 2.04
C VAL A 450 17.49 -11.27 2.90
N ARG A 451 16.40 -11.79 3.51
CA ARG A 451 16.48 -12.96 4.39
C ARG A 451 16.85 -14.23 3.62
N LEU A 452 16.31 -14.41 2.42
CA LEU A 452 16.66 -15.53 1.55
C LEU A 452 18.12 -15.50 1.18
N ALA A 453 18.64 -14.37 0.67
CA ALA A 453 20.03 -14.23 0.30
C ALA A 453 20.97 -14.45 1.50
N HIS A 454 20.63 -13.93 2.69
CA HIS A 454 21.39 -14.19 3.91
C HIS A 454 21.34 -15.67 4.34
N ARG A 455 20.21 -16.37 4.19
CA ARG A 455 20.12 -17.82 4.49
C ARG A 455 21.04 -18.64 3.60
N ILE A 456 21.14 -18.25 2.32
CA ILE A 456 21.91 -19.00 1.31
C ILE A 456 23.42 -18.70 1.43
N PHE A 457 23.79 -17.43 1.53
CA PHE A 457 25.16 -16.95 1.39
C PHE A 457 25.76 -16.35 2.66
N GLY A 458 24.94 -16.04 3.68
CA GLY A 458 25.44 -15.42 4.90
C GLY A 458 26.28 -16.38 5.73
N ASP A 459 27.48 -15.91 6.11
CA ASP A 459 28.41 -16.59 7.02
C ASP A 459 29.00 -15.58 8.03
N ASP A 460 28.14 -14.70 8.56
CA ASP A 460 28.52 -13.64 9.47
C ASP A 460 28.15 -13.94 10.95
N GLY A 461 27.83 -15.19 11.25
CA GLY A 461 27.45 -15.66 12.59
C GLY A 461 26.05 -15.23 13.03
N LYS A 462 25.29 -14.51 12.19
CA LYS A 462 23.93 -14.08 12.51
C LYS A 462 22.91 -15.18 12.26
N PRO A 463 21.76 -15.17 12.98
CA PRO A 463 20.69 -16.12 12.77
C PRO A 463 20.17 -16.10 11.33
N LYS A 464 20.02 -17.27 10.71
CA LYS A 464 19.45 -17.45 9.37
C LYS A 464 17.91 -17.42 9.42
N LEU A 465 17.35 -16.22 9.52
CA LEU A 465 15.93 -16.00 9.71
C LEU A 465 15.13 -16.24 8.43
N LYS A 466 13.99 -16.94 8.55
CA LYS A 466 12.97 -17.06 7.50
C LYS A 466 12.12 -15.79 7.44
N MET A 467 11.45 -15.56 6.31
CA MET A 467 10.45 -14.50 6.24
C MET A 467 9.23 -14.89 7.10
N ASN A 468 8.83 -13.97 7.95
CA ASN A 468 7.55 -14.08 8.67
C ASN A 468 6.52 -13.24 7.91
N TYR A 469 5.51 -13.89 7.39
CA TYR A 469 4.41 -13.28 6.63
C TYR A 469 3.21 -12.91 7.51
N ASP A 470 3.27 -13.19 8.83
CA ASP A 470 2.22 -12.83 9.76
C ASP A 470 2.35 -11.36 10.21
N LEU A 471 1.24 -10.76 10.58
CA LEU A 471 1.15 -9.40 11.10
C LEU A 471 1.91 -8.38 10.22
N VAL A 472 1.70 -8.46 8.92
CA VAL A 472 2.23 -7.50 7.94
C VAL A 472 1.31 -6.29 7.90
N PRO A 473 1.78 -5.09 8.31
CA PRO A 473 0.97 -3.89 8.20
C PRO A 473 0.79 -3.48 6.75
N THR A 474 -0.39 -2.96 6.44
CA THR A 474 -0.70 -2.45 5.11
C THR A 474 -1.50 -1.16 5.20
N THR A 475 -1.46 -0.36 4.13
CA THR A 475 -2.24 0.88 4.02
C THR A 475 -2.84 1.00 2.64
N VAL A 476 -4.13 1.33 2.59
CA VAL A 476 -4.86 1.74 1.39
C VAL A 476 -4.89 3.27 1.38
N PHE A 477 -4.31 3.88 0.35
CA PHE A 477 -4.16 5.33 0.22
C PHE A 477 -5.33 5.94 -0.57
N THR A 478 -6.55 5.66 -0.12
CA THR A 478 -7.75 6.40 -0.53
C THR A 478 -7.71 7.82 0.03
N PRO A 479 -8.56 8.78 -0.41
CA PRO A 479 -8.55 10.15 0.15
C PRO A 479 -8.56 10.17 1.68
N LEU A 480 -9.40 9.37 2.31
CA LEU A 480 -9.27 9.01 3.72
C LEU A 480 -8.46 7.70 3.80
N GLU A 481 -7.25 7.76 4.36
CA GLU A 481 -6.32 6.62 4.37
C GLU A 481 -6.80 5.52 5.33
N TYR A 482 -6.58 4.27 4.95
CA TYR A 482 -6.89 3.12 5.80
C TYR A 482 -5.66 2.27 6.06
N GLY A 483 -5.20 2.23 7.30
CA GLY A 483 -4.14 1.35 7.77
C GLY A 483 -4.67 0.17 8.57
N CYS A 484 -4.09 -1.01 8.38
CA CYS A 484 -4.44 -2.18 9.18
C CYS A 484 -3.26 -3.11 9.39
N VAL A 485 -3.34 -3.89 10.46
CA VAL A 485 -2.42 -5.00 10.78
C VAL A 485 -3.19 -6.09 11.53
N GLY A 486 -2.94 -7.35 11.18
CA GLY A 486 -3.66 -8.50 11.72
C GLY A 486 -4.93 -8.82 10.95
N MET A 487 -5.95 -9.33 11.63
CA MET A 487 -7.18 -9.89 11.06
C MET A 487 -8.29 -8.84 11.03
N SER A 488 -9.14 -8.88 9.99
CA SER A 488 -10.44 -8.22 10.05
C SER A 488 -11.32 -8.86 11.14
N GLU A 489 -12.35 -8.18 11.59
CA GLU A 489 -13.28 -8.70 12.59
C GLU A 489 -13.93 -10.01 12.11
N GLU A 490 -14.31 -10.09 10.82
CA GLU A 490 -14.91 -11.29 10.24
C GLU A 490 -13.95 -12.47 10.25
N LEU A 491 -12.70 -12.27 9.84
CA LEU A 491 -11.68 -13.31 9.84
C LEU A 491 -11.31 -13.76 11.26
N ALA A 492 -11.28 -12.85 12.21
CA ALA A 492 -11.04 -13.18 13.62
C ALA A 492 -12.16 -14.04 14.20
N LYS A 493 -13.43 -13.71 13.91
CA LYS A 493 -14.60 -14.50 14.30
C LYS A 493 -14.59 -15.89 13.66
N GLU A 494 -14.25 -15.99 12.38
CA GLU A 494 -14.11 -17.28 11.70
C GLU A 494 -12.98 -18.13 12.29
N THR A 495 -11.88 -17.49 12.71
CA THR A 495 -10.68 -18.19 13.19
C THR A 495 -10.81 -18.66 14.63
N TYR A 496 -11.36 -17.84 15.51
CA TYR A 496 -11.36 -18.08 16.96
C TYR A 496 -12.76 -18.37 17.56
N GLY A 497 -13.83 -18.26 16.78
CA GLY A 497 -15.21 -18.32 17.24
C GLY A 497 -15.75 -16.93 17.60
N GLU A 498 -17.01 -16.68 17.27
CA GLU A 498 -17.66 -15.36 17.48
C GLU A 498 -17.71 -14.96 18.96
N GLU A 499 -17.93 -15.94 19.84
CA GLU A 499 -17.99 -15.78 21.30
C GLU A 499 -16.66 -15.33 21.92
N ASN A 500 -15.53 -15.62 21.26
CA ASN A 500 -14.19 -15.28 21.75
C ASN A 500 -13.68 -13.93 21.23
N ILE A 501 -14.40 -13.30 20.31
CA ILE A 501 -13.97 -12.02 19.74
C ILE A 501 -14.78 -10.87 20.33
N GLU A 502 -14.07 -9.77 20.60
CA GLU A 502 -14.65 -8.48 20.88
C GLU A 502 -13.97 -7.42 20.03
N SER A 503 -14.72 -6.37 19.66
CA SER A 503 -14.20 -5.23 18.91
C SER A 503 -14.45 -3.94 19.67
N PHE A 504 -13.38 -3.21 19.95
CA PHE A 504 -13.44 -1.84 20.47
C PHE A 504 -13.52 -0.86 19.31
N LEU A 505 -14.38 0.14 19.42
CA LEU A 505 -14.76 1.04 18.32
C LEU A 505 -14.68 2.49 18.76
N SER A 506 -14.18 3.37 17.89
CA SER A 506 -14.23 4.82 18.09
C SER A 506 -14.37 5.53 16.75
N TYR A 507 -15.45 6.31 16.57
CA TYR A 507 -15.59 7.28 15.50
C TYR A 507 -15.18 8.65 16.01
N PHE A 508 -14.43 9.40 15.24
CA PHE A 508 -13.92 10.68 15.68
C PHE A 508 -13.60 11.61 14.50
N LYS A 509 -13.32 12.86 14.83
CA LYS A 509 -12.80 13.89 13.91
C LYS A 509 -11.44 14.35 14.42
N PRO A 510 -10.39 14.37 13.60
CA PRO A 510 -9.11 14.95 13.99
C PRO A 510 -9.27 16.41 14.45
N LEU A 511 -8.51 16.82 15.46
CA LEU A 511 -8.59 18.18 15.98
C LEU A 511 -8.35 19.23 14.89
N GLU A 512 -7.40 18.99 13.99
CA GLU A 512 -7.03 19.88 12.89
C GLU A 512 -8.19 20.12 11.90
N TRP A 513 -9.18 19.25 11.87
CA TRP A 513 -10.34 19.36 10.98
C TRP A 513 -11.50 20.14 11.58
N THR A 514 -11.45 20.44 12.87
CA THR A 514 -12.59 21.06 13.59
C THR A 514 -12.85 22.52 13.20
N VAL A 515 -11.85 23.20 12.64
CA VAL A 515 -11.96 24.62 12.22
C VAL A 515 -12.57 24.77 10.82
N ASN A 516 -12.44 23.75 9.98
CA ASN A 516 -12.98 23.81 8.61
C ASN A 516 -14.43 23.32 8.56
N HIS A 517 -15.37 24.25 8.32
CA HIS A 517 -16.80 23.99 8.13
C HIS A 517 -17.24 24.19 6.67
N ALA A 518 -16.30 24.34 5.73
CA ALA A 518 -16.63 24.51 4.32
C ALA A 518 -17.29 23.25 3.74
N ALA A 519 -18.14 23.43 2.74
CA ALA A 519 -18.78 22.36 2.00
C ALA A 519 -18.25 22.29 0.56
N HIS A 520 -18.29 21.10 -0.01
CA HIS A 520 -18.12 20.87 -1.46
C HIS A 520 -19.32 21.41 -2.25
N ASP A 521 -19.18 21.52 -3.56
CA ASP A 521 -20.27 21.98 -4.46
C ASP A 521 -21.55 21.12 -4.37
N ASN A 522 -21.43 19.86 -3.95
CA ASN A 522 -22.55 18.95 -3.72
C ASN A 522 -23.23 19.13 -2.33
N GLY A 523 -22.76 20.08 -1.52
CA GLY A 523 -23.28 20.38 -0.19
C GLY A 523 -22.75 19.51 0.96
N ASN A 524 -21.91 18.51 0.68
CA ASN A 524 -21.24 17.73 1.72
C ASN A 524 -20.05 18.50 2.31
N MET A 525 -19.79 18.34 3.60
CA MET A 525 -18.68 19.02 4.27
C MET A 525 -17.33 18.45 3.82
N HIS A 526 -16.32 19.31 3.65
CA HIS A 526 -14.94 18.88 3.40
C HIS A 526 -14.36 18.06 4.56
N ARG A 527 -14.68 18.46 5.81
CA ARG A 527 -14.24 17.80 7.03
C ARG A 527 -15.45 17.36 7.83
N GLU A 528 -15.95 16.16 7.54
CA GLU A 528 -17.14 15.59 8.16
C GLU A 528 -16.91 15.24 9.62
N ASP A 529 -17.97 15.37 10.44
CA ASP A 529 -17.95 14.86 11.80
C ASP A 529 -17.90 13.33 11.78
N ASN A 530 -17.12 12.76 12.70
CA ASN A 530 -16.98 11.29 12.82
C ASN A 530 -16.59 10.57 11.52
N ALA A 531 -15.83 11.25 10.61
CA ALA A 531 -15.35 10.66 9.37
C ALA A 531 -14.26 9.60 9.61
N CYS A 532 -13.47 9.76 10.66
CA CYS A 532 -12.39 8.84 11.01
C CYS A 532 -12.89 7.72 11.92
N PHE A 533 -12.22 6.58 11.87
CA PHE A 533 -12.62 5.39 12.61
C PHE A 533 -11.42 4.57 13.08
N ALA A 534 -11.42 4.20 14.35
CA ALA A 534 -10.47 3.26 14.93
C ALA A 534 -11.20 2.00 15.40
N LYS A 535 -10.64 0.83 15.11
CA LYS A 535 -11.15 -0.47 15.55
C LYS A 535 -9.99 -1.33 16.05
N VAL A 536 -10.16 -1.89 17.25
CA VAL A 536 -9.27 -2.91 17.82
C VAL A 536 -10.04 -4.19 18.03
N VAL A 537 -9.59 -5.27 17.43
CA VAL A 537 -10.18 -6.61 17.53
C VAL A 537 -9.34 -7.44 18.48
N VAL A 538 -9.95 -7.98 19.52
CA VAL A 538 -9.28 -8.77 20.56
C VAL A 538 -9.81 -10.19 20.65
N ASN A 539 -8.93 -11.13 21.06
CA ASN A 539 -9.30 -12.48 21.42
C ASN A 539 -9.42 -12.59 22.95
N LYS A 540 -10.65 -12.64 23.45
CA LYS A 540 -10.98 -12.76 24.89
C LYS A 540 -10.42 -14.04 25.51
N ALA A 541 -10.36 -15.13 24.75
CA ALA A 541 -9.82 -16.40 25.23
C ALA A 541 -8.29 -16.39 25.41
N ASP A 542 -7.61 -15.33 24.92
CA ASP A 542 -6.17 -15.14 25.00
C ASP A 542 -5.83 -13.80 25.69
N SER A 543 -6.44 -13.54 26.83
CA SER A 543 -6.23 -12.34 27.68
C SER A 543 -6.40 -11.03 26.92
N ASP A 544 -7.42 -10.93 26.08
CA ASP A 544 -7.71 -9.79 25.21
C ASP A 544 -6.52 -9.39 24.32
N ARG A 545 -5.75 -10.38 23.86
CA ARG A 545 -4.67 -10.14 22.90
C ARG A 545 -5.22 -9.51 21.63
N VAL A 546 -4.61 -8.43 21.20
CA VAL A 546 -4.99 -7.73 19.96
C VAL A 546 -4.62 -8.59 18.75
N VAL A 547 -5.64 -9.03 18.02
CA VAL A 547 -5.50 -9.85 16.81
C VAL A 547 -5.74 -9.06 15.52
N GLY A 548 -6.36 -7.88 15.62
CA GLY A 548 -6.57 -6.95 14.52
C GLY A 548 -6.56 -5.50 15.01
N LEU A 549 -5.89 -4.62 14.29
CA LEU A 549 -5.89 -3.17 14.54
C LEU A 549 -6.11 -2.46 13.21
N HIS A 550 -7.10 -1.58 13.19
CA HIS A 550 -7.56 -0.88 12.00
C HIS A 550 -7.74 0.60 12.31
N TYR A 551 -7.28 1.43 11.39
CA TYR A 551 -7.36 2.88 11.49
C TYR A 551 -7.74 3.49 10.14
N LEU A 552 -8.86 4.19 10.09
CA LEU A 552 -9.32 4.99 8.96
C LEU A 552 -9.18 6.47 9.33
N GLY A 553 -8.28 7.18 8.68
CA GLY A 553 -8.02 8.59 9.00
C GLY A 553 -6.71 9.09 8.38
N PRO A 554 -6.34 10.35 8.62
CA PRO A 554 -5.10 10.92 8.10
C PRO A 554 -3.86 10.22 8.69
N ASN A 555 -2.80 10.12 7.89
CA ASN A 555 -1.52 9.48 8.27
C ASN A 555 -1.65 8.02 8.71
N ALA A 556 -2.62 7.28 8.15
CA ALA A 556 -2.91 5.91 8.60
C ALA A 556 -1.70 4.96 8.51
N GLY A 557 -0.86 5.13 7.50
CA GLY A 557 0.37 4.35 7.36
C GLY A 557 1.34 4.56 8.52
N GLU A 558 1.54 5.81 8.93
CA GLU A 558 2.47 6.17 10.00
C GLU A 558 1.97 5.67 11.36
N VAL A 559 0.67 5.83 11.64
CA VAL A 559 0.03 5.34 12.87
C VAL A 559 0.11 3.82 12.96
N THR A 560 -0.37 3.12 11.94
CA THR A 560 -0.43 1.65 11.91
C THR A 560 0.96 0.99 12.00
N GLN A 561 1.98 1.62 11.38
CA GLN A 561 3.36 1.11 11.42
C GLN A 561 3.88 1.00 12.85
N GLY A 562 3.57 1.96 13.73
CA GLY A 562 3.98 1.92 15.13
C GLY A 562 3.34 0.74 15.88
N TYR A 563 2.03 0.59 15.78
CA TYR A 563 1.29 -0.49 16.46
C TYR A 563 1.63 -1.89 15.91
N ALA A 564 2.04 -2.02 14.66
CA ALA A 564 2.48 -3.30 14.10
C ALA A 564 3.66 -3.91 14.86
N VAL A 565 4.54 -3.09 15.45
CA VAL A 565 5.64 -3.56 16.30
C VAL A 565 5.10 -4.12 17.61
N ALA A 566 4.17 -3.41 18.26
CA ALA A 566 3.55 -3.85 19.50
C ALA A 566 2.75 -5.15 19.33
N MET A 567 1.99 -5.27 18.23
CA MET A 567 1.28 -6.52 17.91
C MET A 567 2.23 -7.71 17.71
N LYS A 568 3.42 -7.51 17.13
CA LYS A 568 4.44 -8.56 17.05
C LYS A 568 5.02 -8.98 18.42
N MET A 569 4.83 -8.15 19.44
CA MET A 569 5.17 -8.44 20.84
C MET A 569 3.98 -9.01 21.62
N ASN A 570 2.91 -9.41 20.93
CA ASN A 570 1.65 -9.94 21.49
C ASN A 570 0.90 -8.94 22.39
N MET A 571 0.85 -7.68 21.99
CA MET A 571 0.14 -6.61 22.69
C MET A 571 -1.31 -7.02 23.03
N THR A 572 -1.73 -6.72 24.25
CA THR A 572 -3.09 -6.89 24.75
C THR A 572 -3.86 -5.55 24.74
N LYS A 573 -5.17 -5.61 24.95
CA LYS A 573 -5.97 -4.38 25.14
C LYS A 573 -5.53 -3.61 26.38
N GLN A 574 -5.16 -4.33 27.45
CA GLN A 574 -4.65 -3.71 28.68
C GLN A 574 -3.36 -2.92 28.43
N ASP A 575 -2.45 -3.40 27.57
CA ASP A 575 -1.24 -2.65 27.21
C ASP A 575 -1.56 -1.32 26.51
N LEU A 576 -2.63 -1.29 25.70
CA LEU A 576 -3.12 -0.05 25.09
C LEU A 576 -3.70 0.90 26.16
N ASP A 577 -4.52 0.40 27.09
CA ASP A 577 -5.17 1.19 28.14
C ASP A 577 -4.17 1.77 29.15
N ASP A 578 -3.10 1.03 29.43
CA ASP A 578 -2.02 1.48 30.34
C ASP A 578 -1.04 2.46 29.65
N THR A 579 -1.13 2.59 28.30
CA THR A 579 -0.26 3.49 27.56
C THR A 579 -0.82 4.93 27.62
N VAL A 580 0.03 5.87 28.06
CA VAL A 580 -0.32 7.30 28.04
C VAL A 580 -0.31 7.81 26.59
N GLY A 581 -1.44 8.30 26.11
CA GLY A 581 -1.58 8.88 24.77
C GLY A 581 -0.84 10.22 24.63
N ILE A 582 -0.43 10.54 23.43
CA ILE A 582 0.09 11.88 23.10
C ILE A 582 -1.10 12.78 22.74
N HIS A 583 -1.37 13.77 23.58
CA HIS A 583 -2.46 14.72 23.33
C HIS A 583 -1.95 16.04 22.72
N PRO A 584 -2.64 16.58 21.70
CA PRO A 584 -3.74 15.98 20.94
C PRO A 584 -3.22 15.27 19.68
N THR A 585 -3.55 14.01 19.50
CA THR A 585 -3.23 13.23 18.30
C THR A 585 -4.33 12.21 17.97
N VAL A 586 -4.45 11.82 16.71
CA VAL A 586 -5.39 10.76 16.28
C VAL A 586 -5.03 9.38 16.88
N SER A 587 -3.76 9.14 17.18
CA SER A 587 -3.27 7.88 17.77
C SER A 587 -3.75 7.67 19.20
N GLU A 588 -4.09 8.76 19.93
CA GLU A 588 -4.65 8.73 21.29
C GLU A 588 -5.96 7.92 21.37
N GLN A 589 -6.71 7.84 20.27
CA GLN A 589 -7.95 7.04 20.23
C GLN A 589 -7.71 5.59 20.67
N PHE A 590 -6.58 5.00 20.32
CA PHE A 590 -6.27 3.61 20.67
C PHE A 590 -6.02 3.38 22.17
N THR A 591 -5.64 4.41 22.90
CA THR A 591 -5.35 4.36 24.34
C THR A 591 -6.55 4.75 25.21
N THR A 592 -7.64 5.20 24.60
CA THR A 592 -8.83 5.72 25.33
C THR A 592 -10.13 5.01 24.95
N MET A 593 -10.11 4.13 23.91
CA MET A 593 -11.33 3.47 23.44
C MET A 593 -11.83 2.42 24.44
N SER A 594 -13.09 2.60 24.88
CA SER A 594 -13.76 1.73 25.85
C SER A 594 -15.07 1.14 25.33
N ILE A 595 -15.64 1.71 24.27
CA ILE A 595 -16.92 1.26 23.72
C ILE A 595 -16.70 0.00 22.89
N THR A 596 -17.40 -1.08 23.25
CA THR A 596 -17.31 -2.35 22.56
C THR A 596 -18.51 -2.60 21.65
N ARG A 597 -18.34 -3.46 20.66
CA ARG A 597 -19.45 -3.84 19.78
C ARG A 597 -20.58 -4.52 20.56
N SER A 598 -20.24 -5.36 21.54
CA SER A 598 -21.24 -6.08 22.34
C SER A 598 -22.00 -5.18 23.32
N SER A 599 -21.47 -4.02 23.68
CA SER A 599 -22.16 -3.06 24.57
C SER A 599 -23.41 -2.45 23.93
N GLY A 600 -23.41 -2.34 22.59
CA GLY A 600 -24.46 -1.64 21.83
C GLY A 600 -24.47 -0.11 22.04
N GLU A 601 -23.46 0.44 22.71
CA GLU A 601 -23.31 1.88 22.88
C GLU A 601 -22.88 2.55 21.57
N ASP A 602 -23.23 3.81 21.40
CA ASP A 602 -22.84 4.59 20.23
C ASP A 602 -21.35 4.96 20.30
N PRO A 603 -20.51 4.46 19.38
CA PRO A 603 -19.07 4.73 19.38
C PRO A 603 -18.69 6.12 18.83
N GLN A 604 -19.66 6.98 18.52
CA GLN A 604 -19.38 8.33 18.04
C GLN A 604 -18.81 9.22 19.14
N SER A 605 -17.71 9.89 18.84
CA SER A 605 -17.14 10.87 19.75
C SER A 605 -18.08 12.07 19.92
N LYS A 606 -18.31 12.48 21.16
CA LYS A 606 -19.13 13.67 21.52
C LYS A 606 -18.29 14.93 21.74
N GLY A 607 -17.08 14.94 21.32
CA GLY A 607 -16.10 16.02 21.46
C GLY A 607 -14.75 15.50 21.98
N CYS A 608 -13.75 16.40 22.05
CA CYS A 608 -12.46 16.10 22.67
C CYS A 608 -12.61 15.83 24.15
#